data_1c4b02ec51775241404e8bbdd8412750
#
_entry.id   1c4b02ec51775241404e8bbdd8412750
#
_cell.length_a   1.000
_cell.length_b   1.000
_cell.length_c   1.000
_cell.angle_alpha   90.00
_cell.angle_beta   90.00
_cell.angle_gamma   90.00
#
_symmetry.space_group_name_H-M   'P 1'
#
loop_
_entity.id
_entity.type
_entity.pdbx_description
1 polymer ?
#
loop_
_entity_poly.entity_id
_entity_poly.type
_entity_poly.pdbx_seq_one_letter_code
_entity_poly.pdbx_strand_id
1 'polypeptide(L)'
;MRNFSLIQGSATRRFQIGRSERDSFRNGARNVNGGSLAEFPSRFASEEGWPGTRLLYRKGEFCRQMSDEALFDLVSISERFLCPGTALILEEGQKPSRVLLLLEGRAKLSLNSVDGRRLIIGFASPGEILGLTSAVSGLAYEITAEAQFPCMISSLPRQSFLDFLLRSPIACQNVTRQLSLDYKRNLEQLRTLGLTSSAPAKLAKLLLDWCAESSQTLRGTQIQCSFTHGEIGELIGASRETISRCMNDFKRRGLVAQRGTALLIPDCTALAVYAGISSTPDPREPAA
;
A
#
# COMPACT_ATOMS: atom_id res chain seq x y z
N MET A 1 20.87 13.30 0.14
CA MET A 1 20.67 12.77 -1.23
C MET A 1 20.98 11.29 -1.25
N ARG A 2 19.98 10.43 -1.27
CA ARG A 2 20.00 9.11 -1.92
C ARG A 2 18.67 8.42 -1.70
N ASN A 3 17.92 8.35 -2.81
CA ASN A 3 17.02 7.29 -3.23
C ASN A 3 15.68 7.09 -2.52
N PHE A 4 14.73 7.96 -2.85
CA PHE A 4 13.33 7.57 -3.00
C PHE A 4 12.99 7.21 -4.48
N SER A 5 13.91 6.64 -5.20
CA SER A 5 13.72 6.30 -6.61
C SER A 5 13.78 4.79 -6.80
N LEU A 6 12.75 4.07 -6.36
CA LEU A 6 12.60 2.64 -6.70
C LEU A 6 11.14 2.17 -6.57
N ILE A 7 10.18 2.92 -7.12
CA ILE A 7 8.83 2.38 -7.40
C ILE A 7 8.39 2.77 -8.81
N GLN A 8 9.31 2.77 -9.75
CA GLN A 8 8.96 2.78 -11.17
C GLN A 8 9.81 1.74 -11.88
N GLY A 9 9.16 0.68 -12.25
CA GLY A 9 9.77 -0.28 -13.18
C GLY A 9 9.39 -1.70 -12.83
N SER A 10 8.22 -2.11 -13.26
CA SER A 10 7.85 -3.48 -13.61
C SER A 10 6.44 -3.93 -13.23
N ALA A 11 5.49 -3.04 -13.11
CA ALA A 11 4.10 -3.45 -12.85
C ALA A 11 3.27 -3.71 -14.11
N THR A 12 3.89 -3.92 -15.28
CA THR A 12 3.15 -4.30 -16.51
C THR A 12 3.67 -5.62 -17.08
N ARG A 13 4.01 -6.59 -16.24
CA ARG A 13 3.96 -7.98 -16.70
C ARG A 13 2.53 -8.47 -16.51
N ARG A 14 1.76 -8.50 -17.59
CA ARG A 14 0.52 -9.27 -17.68
C ARG A 14 0.82 -10.67 -17.18
N PHE A 15 0.28 -11.01 -16.00
CA PHE A 15 0.23 -12.39 -15.56
C PHE A 15 -0.57 -13.19 -16.59
N GLN A 16 0.10 -13.98 -17.42
CA GLN A 16 -0.54 -15.04 -18.19
C GLN A 16 -0.73 -16.21 -17.22
N ILE A 17 -1.84 -16.20 -16.51
CA ILE A 17 -2.31 -17.36 -15.76
C ILE A 17 -2.68 -18.44 -16.80
N GLY A 18 -2.08 -19.61 -16.66
CA GLY A 18 -2.36 -20.78 -17.51
C GLY A 18 -3.85 -21.14 -17.51
N ARG A 19 -4.33 -21.78 -18.60
CA ARG A 19 -5.75 -22.16 -18.72
C ARG A 19 -6.25 -23.03 -17.55
N SER A 20 -5.42 -23.91 -17.01
CA SER A 20 -5.77 -24.80 -15.89
C SER A 20 -5.97 -24.05 -14.56
N GLU A 21 -5.29 -22.90 -14.36
CA GLU A 21 -5.43 -22.06 -13.17
C GLU A 21 -6.70 -21.20 -13.21
N ARG A 22 -7.18 -20.82 -14.41
CA ARG A 22 -8.43 -20.05 -14.56
C ARG A 22 -9.69 -20.84 -14.17
N ASP A 23 -9.69 -22.13 -14.33
CA ASP A 23 -10.84 -22.97 -13.98
C ASP A 23 -10.91 -23.22 -12.46
N SER A 24 -9.78 -23.24 -11.77
CA SER A 24 -9.70 -23.26 -10.31
C SER A 24 -10.23 -21.94 -9.68
N PHE A 25 -10.04 -20.80 -10.36
CA PHE A 25 -10.55 -19.49 -9.92
C PHE A 25 -12.07 -19.34 -9.99
N ARG A 26 -12.74 -20.04 -10.92
CA ARG A 26 -14.19 -19.96 -11.08
C ARG A 26 -14.98 -20.67 -9.99
N ASN A 27 -14.41 -21.69 -9.35
CA ASN A 27 -15.07 -22.48 -8.32
C ASN A 27 -14.83 -22.02 -6.87
N GLY A 28 -13.89 -21.09 -6.63
CA GLY A 28 -13.54 -20.56 -5.29
C GLY A 28 -14.27 -19.30 -4.84
N ALA A 29 -15.07 -18.67 -5.71
CA ALA A 29 -15.74 -17.41 -5.40
C ALA A 29 -17.11 -17.64 -4.74
N ARG A 30 -17.14 -18.10 -3.48
CA ARG A 30 -18.35 -18.06 -2.65
C ARG A 30 -18.01 -17.55 -1.25
N ASN A 31 -18.50 -16.33 -1.01
CA ASN A 31 -18.92 -15.75 0.27
C ASN A 31 -17.88 -15.64 1.40
N VAL A 32 -17.41 -14.41 1.64
CA VAL A 32 -16.42 -14.04 2.66
C VAL A 32 -17.10 -13.65 3.98
N ASN A 33 -18.03 -14.50 4.47
CA ASN A 33 -18.38 -14.55 5.89
C ASN A 33 -18.17 -15.98 6.36
N GLY A 34 -16.95 -16.28 6.87
CA GLY A 34 -16.57 -17.59 7.40
C GLY A 34 -15.96 -18.57 6.40
N GLY A 35 -15.56 -18.13 5.21
CA GLY A 35 -14.97 -18.98 4.17
C GLY A 35 -13.46 -19.11 4.28
N SER A 36 -13.00 -20.35 4.34
CA SER A 36 -11.61 -20.78 4.20
C SER A 36 -10.88 -20.03 3.06
N LEU A 37 -9.79 -19.36 3.40
CA LEU A 37 -8.79 -18.89 2.44
C LEU A 37 -8.38 -20.07 1.57
N ALA A 38 -8.38 -19.92 0.24
CA ALA A 38 -7.98 -20.98 -0.67
C ALA A 38 -6.52 -21.38 -0.34
N GLU A 39 -6.36 -22.54 0.29
CA GLU A 39 -5.04 -23.09 0.63
C GLU A 39 -4.31 -23.42 -0.67
N PHE A 40 -3.18 -22.77 -0.90
CA PHE A 40 -2.21 -23.25 -1.88
C PHE A 40 -1.49 -24.47 -1.29
N PRO A 41 -1.36 -25.56 -2.05
CA PRO A 41 -0.67 -26.74 -1.55
C PRO A 41 0.75 -26.37 -1.12
N SER A 42 1.17 -26.90 0.02
CA SER A 42 2.46 -26.75 0.69
C SER A 42 3.69 -27.22 -0.13
N ARG A 43 3.53 -27.44 -1.44
CA ARG A 43 4.58 -27.89 -2.37
C ARG A 43 5.76 -26.95 -2.55
N PHE A 44 5.73 -25.74 -1.98
CA PHE A 44 6.81 -24.75 -2.11
C PHE A 44 7.79 -24.71 -0.92
N ALA A 45 7.58 -25.56 0.08
CA ALA A 45 8.53 -25.75 1.18
C ALA A 45 9.62 -26.79 0.87
N SER A 46 9.68 -27.31 -0.37
CA SER A 46 10.78 -28.20 -0.80
C SER A 46 12.03 -27.37 -1.11
N GLU A 47 13.20 -27.93 -0.86
CA GLU A 47 14.50 -27.29 -1.18
C GLU A 47 14.60 -26.87 -2.66
N GLU A 48 13.94 -27.55 -3.58
CA GLU A 48 13.86 -27.22 -5.00
C GLU A 48 13.13 -25.90 -5.31
N GLY A 49 12.16 -25.46 -4.46
CA GLY A 49 11.44 -24.19 -4.61
C GLY A 49 12.13 -23.00 -3.91
N TRP A 50 13.15 -23.25 -3.09
CA TRP A 50 13.79 -22.24 -2.25
C TRP A 50 14.38 -21.05 -3.00
N PRO A 51 15.10 -21.20 -4.14
CA PRO A 51 15.68 -20.05 -4.84
C PRO A 51 14.63 -19.04 -5.30
N GLY A 52 13.52 -19.50 -5.85
CA GLY A 52 12.42 -18.62 -6.28
C GLY A 52 11.67 -17.98 -5.11
N THR A 53 11.42 -18.74 -4.06
CA THR A 53 10.81 -18.27 -2.82
C THR A 53 11.66 -17.20 -2.14
N ARG A 54 12.96 -17.46 -1.97
CA ARG A 54 13.94 -16.52 -1.43
C ARG A 54 13.91 -15.18 -2.16
N LEU A 55 13.80 -15.20 -3.49
CA LEU A 55 13.80 -13.99 -4.30
C LEU A 55 12.57 -13.11 -4.02
N LEU A 56 11.39 -13.70 -3.77
CA LEU A 56 10.19 -12.97 -3.42
C LEU A 56 10.33 -12.24 -2.08
N TYR A 57 10.85 -12.93 -1.05
CA TYR A 57 11.03 -12.32 0.27
C TYR A 57 12.12 -11.25 0.29
N ARG A 58 13.22 -11.45 -0.46
CA ARG A 58 14.33 -10.48 -0.51
C ARG A 58 13.98 -9.14 -1.17
N LYS A 59 12.88 -9.04 -1.89
CA LYS A 59 12.42 -7.77 -2.48
C LYS A 59 11.89 -6.80 -1.42
N GLY A 60 11.55 -7.28 -0.22
CA GLY A 60 10.87 -6.50 0.79
C GLY A 60 11.78 -5.86 1.82
N GLU A 61 11.38 -4.67 2.30
CA GLU A 61 12.10 -3.94 3.34
C GLU A 61 12.20 -4.73 4.65
N PHE A 62 11.15 -5.50 5.00
CA PHE A 62 11.19 -6.33 6.22
C PHE A 62 12.28 -7.39 6.17
N CYS A 63 12.51 -8.00 5.02
CA CYS A 63 13.53 -9.04 4.87
C CYS A 63 14.92 -8.50 4.54
N ARG A 64 15.09 -7.19 4.57
CA ARG A 64 16.35 -6.52 4.24
C ARG A 64 17.46 -6.96 5.18
N GLN A 65 18.62 -7.34 4.61
CA GLN A 65 19.81 -7.77 5.33
C GLN A 65 19.64 -9.02 6.23
N MET A 66 18.54 -9.75 6.12
CA MET A 66 18.41 -11.04 6.78
C MET A 66 19.36 -12.07 6.15
N SER A 67 19.93 -12.94 6.98
CA SER A 67 20.68 -14.11 6.49
C SER A 67 19.75 -15.09 5.78
N ASP A 68 20.32 -16.02 5.00
CA ASP A 68 19.53 -17.07 4.35
C ASP A 68 18.88 -18.00 5.38
N GLU A 69 19.54 -18.28 6.49
CA GLU A 69 18.98 -19.01 7.63
C GLU A 69 17.74 -18.31 8.20
N ALA A 70 17.84 -17.02 8.51
CA ALA A 70 16.71 -16.25 9.06
C ALA A 70 15.53 -16.18 8.06
N LEU A 71 15.82 -16.09 6.76
CA LEU A 71 14.78 -16.15 5.73
C LEU A 71 14.15 -17.55 5.65
N PHE A 72 14.93 -18.60 5.76
CA PHE A 72 14.43 -19.97 5.77
C PHE A 72 13.54 -20.21 6.99
N ASP A 73 13.95 -19.78 8.17
CA ASP A 73 13.15 -19.84 9.39
C ASP A 73 11.82 -19.09 9.24
N LEU A 74 11.85 -17.88 8.69
CA LEU A 74 10.65 -17.09 8.42
C LEU A 74 9.67 -17.83 7.47
N VAL A 75 10.21 -18.40 6.39
CA VAL A 75 9.40 -19.15 5.41
C VAL A 75 8.83 -20.43 6.02
N SER A 76 9.58 -21.12 6.87
CA SER A 76 9.16 -22.37 7.51
C SER A 76 7.96 -22.22 8.44
N ILE A 77 7.77 -21.05 9.04
CA ILE A 77 6.64 -20.73 9.92
C ILE A 77 5.50 -20.02 9.20
N SER A 78 5.58 -19.84 7.89
CA SER A 78 4.61 -19.09 7.10
C SER A 78 3.82 -19.97 6.15
N GLU A 79 2.58 -19.55 5.88
CA GLU A 79 1.70 -20.10 4.86
C GLU A 79 1.48 -19.05 3.76
N ARG A 80 1.61 -19.43 2.50
CA ARG A 80 1.41 -18.51 1.37
C ARG A 80 0.07 -18.77 0.71
N PHE A 81 -0.59 -17.68 0.33
CA PHE A 81 -1.83 -17.76 -0.43
C PHE A 81 -1.95 -16.58 -1.41
N LEU A 82 -2.75 -16.78 -2.44
CA LEU A 82 -3.13 -15.75 -3.39
C LEU A 82 -4.45 -15.13 -2.95
N CYS A 83 -4.46 -13.82 -2.76
CA CYS A 83 -5.63 -13.05 -2.40
C CYS A 83 -6.16 -12.37 -3.68
N PRO A 84 -7.40 -12.64 -4.13
CA PRO A 84 -7.96 -11.99 -5.30
C PRO A 84 -8.13 -10.48 -5.07
N GLY A 85 -8.14 -9.71 -6.17
CA GLY A 85 -8.42 -8.28 -6.08
C GLY A 85 -9.77 -8.00 -5.41
N THR A 86 -9.84 -6.93 -4.62
CA THR A 86 -10.98 -6.52 -3.78
C THR A 86 -11.26 -7.41 -2.56
N ALA A 87 -10.49 -8.48 -2.34
CA ALA A 87 -10.70 -9.32 -1.16
C ALA A 87 -10.19 -8.64 0.12
N LEU A 88 -10.90 -8.90 1.20
CA LEU A 88 -10.52 -8.47 2.55
C LEU A 88 -9.31 -9.28 3.03
N ILE A 89 -8.28 -8.59 3.47
CA ILE A 89 -7.03 -9.17 3.98
C ILE A 89 -7.00 -9.14 5.52
N LEU A 90 -7.32 -7.97 6.10
CA LEU A 90 -7.48 -7.75 7.54
C LEU A 90 -8.73 -6.91 7.77
N GLU A 91 -9.40 -7.13 8.89
CA GLU A 91 -10.57 -6.36 9.30
C GLU A 91 -10.32 -5.66 10.63
N GLU A 92 -10.56 -4.35 10.64
CA GLU A 92 -10.49 -3.49 11.82
C GLU A 92 -11.35 -4.08 12.97
N GLY A 93 -10.82 -4.07 14.19
CA GLY A 93 -11.51 -4.57 15.39
C GLY A 93 -11.34 -6.07 15.65
N GLN A 94 -10.86 -6.87 14.70
CA GLN A 94 -10.61 -8.30 14.91
C GLN A 94 -9.34 -8.53 15.77
N LYS A 95 -9.33 -9.61 16.54
CA LYS A 95 -8.15 -10.00 17.34
C LYS A 95 -6.98 -10.41 16.45
N PRO A 96 -5.75 -9.97 16.75
CA PRO A 96 -4.58 -10.27 15.96
C PRO A 96 -4.13 -11.72 16.18
N SER A 97 -4.55 -12.63 15.33
CA SER A 97 -4.09 -14.03 15.33
C SER A 97 -2.90 -14.26 14.40
N ARG A 98 -2.73 -13.42 13.39
CA ARG A 98 -1.73 -13.57 12.34
C ARG A 98 -1.09 -12.23 11.97
N VAL A 99 0.08 -12.31 11.36
CA VAL A 99 0.77 -11.20 10.68
C VAL A 99 0.89 -11.55 9.21
N LEU A 100 0.72 -10.59 8.34
CA LEU A 100 0.66 -10.83 6.90
C LEU A 100 1.75 -10.03 6.20
N LEU A 101 2.72 -10.72 5.59
CA LEU A 101 3.75 -10.08 4.76
C LEU A 101 3.25 -10.05 3.31
N LEU A 102 3.11 -8.87 2.75
CA LEU A 102 2.75 -8.67 1.35
C LEU A 102 3.96 -8.99 0.47
N LEU A 103 3.90 -10.07 -0.32
CA LEU A 103 4.98 -10.49 -1.20
C LEU A 103 4.86 -9.86 -2.60
N GLU A 104 3.64 -9.80 -3.13
CA GLU A 104 3.32 -9.19 -4.43
C GLU A 104 1.95 -8.53 -4.39
N GLY A 105 1.74 -7.55 -5.27
CA GLY A 105 0.48 -6.81 -5.37
C GLY A 105 0.50 -5.51 -4.57
N ARG A 106 -0.68 -5.03 -4.18
CA ARG A 106 -0.88 -3.80 -3.42
C ARG A 106 -2.13 -3.93 -2.56
N ALA A 107 -2.05 -3.58 -1.30
CA ALA A 107 -3.19 -3.55 -0.39
C ALA A 107 -3.54 -2.11 -0.02
N LYS A 108 -4.84 -1.82 -0.02
CA LYS A 108 -5.42 -0.55 0.41
C LYS A 108 -5.72 -0.61 1.91
N LEU A 109 -5.25 0.39 2.65
CA LEU A 109 -5.40 0.49 4.10
C LEU A 109 -6.43 1.56 4.42
N SER A 110 -7.42 1.23 5.24
CA SER A 110 -8.50 2.16 5.56
C SER A 110 -8.96 2.06 7.02
N LEU A 111 -9.53 3.16 7.50
CA LEU A 111 -10.28 3.28 8.74
C LEU A 111 -11.76 3.44 8.40
N ASN A 112 -12.61 2.86 9.21
CA ASN A 112 -14.06 2.98 9.07
C ASN A 112 -14.63 3.73 10.29
N SER A 113 -15.48 4.71 10.04
CA SER A 113 -16.21 5.38 11.11
C SER A 113 -17.51 4.64 11.43
N VAL A 114 -18.06 4.87 12.60
CA VAL A 114 -19.31 4.26 13.07
C VAL A 114 -20.50 4.55 12.15
N ASP A 115 -20.50 5.71 11.48
CA ASP A 115 -21.52 6.13 10.52
C ASP A 115 -21.24 5.62 9.08
N GLY A 116 -20.30 4.67 8.93
CA GLY A 116 -20.01 4.00 7.65
C GLY A 116 -19.16 4.80 6.68
N ARG A 117 -18.60 5.94 7.08
CA ARG A 117 -17.62 6.66 6.27
C ARG A 117 -16.28 5.94 6.32
N ARG A 118 -15.60 5.95 5.20
CA ARG A 118 -14.30 5.34 5.03
C ARG A 118 -13.23 6.38 4.74
N LEU A 119 -12.06 6.20 5.35
CA LEU A 119 -10.87 7.00 5.10
C LEU A 119 -9.74 6.07 4.67
N ILE A 120 -9.21 6.25 3.46
CA ILE A 120 -8.00 5.56 3.01
C ILE A 120 -6.80 6.28 3.64
N ILE A 121 -6.05 5.56 4.47
CA ILE A 121 -4.87 6.08 5.15
C ILE A 121 -3.56 5.76 4.44
N GLY A 122 -3.60 4.89 3.44
CA GLY A 122 -2.42 4.55 2.65
C GLY A 122 -2.57 3.25 1.86
N PHE A 123 -1.44 2.82 1.34
CA PHE A 123 -1.33 1.58 0.60
C PHE A 123 -0.08 0.84 1.07
N ALA A 124 -0.23 -0.46 1.29
CA ALA A 124 0.90 -1.33 1.54
C ALA A 124 1.48 -1.85 0.22
N SER A 125 2.79 -1.93 0.17
CA SER A 125 3.61 -2.37 -0.95
C SER A 125 4.31 -3.70 -0.65
N PRO A 126 4.82 -4.43 -1.65
CA PRO A 126 5.57 -5.65 -1.43
C PRO A 126 6.71 -5.45 -0.44
N GLY A 127 6.78 -6.35 0.54
CA GLY A 127 7.74 -6.35 1.63
C GLY A 127 7.31 -5.63 2.90
N GLU A 128 6.12 -5.04 2.93
CA GLU A 128 5.53 -4.49 4.15
C GLU A 128 4.69 -5.54 4.88
N ILE A 129 4.70 -5.45 6.21
CA ILE A 129 3.92 -6.32 7.10
C ILE A 129 2.63 -5.61 7.48
N LEU A 130 1.51 -6.29 7.27
CA LEU A 130 0.18 -5.87 7.72
C LEU A 130 -0.14 -6.46 9.09
N GLY A 131 -0.81 -5.68 9.95
CA GLY A 131 -1.17 -6.08 11.30
C GLY A 131 0.01 -6.09 12.28
N LEU A 132 1.10 -5.40 11.95
CA LEU A 132 2.33 -5.38 12.73
C LEU A 132 2.15 -4.75 14.11
N THR A 133 1.51 -3.57 14.18
CA THR A 133 1.20 -2.86 15.42
C THR A 133 0.39 -3.74 16.36
N SER A 134 -0.66 -4.36 15.83
CA SER A 134 -1.54 -5.26 16.60
C SER A 134 -0.84 -6.53 17.03
N ALA A 135 0.05 -7.07 16.21
CA ALA A 135 0.84 -8.24 16.59
C ALA A 135 1.75 -7.96 17.79
N VAL A 136 2.41 -6.80 17.80
CA VAL A 136 3.32 -6.40 18.88
C VAL A 136 2.55 -6.01 20.13
N SER A 137 1.50 -5.18 20.02
CA SER A 137 0.72 -4.68 21.16
C SER A 137 -0.24 -5.71 21.76
N GLY A 138 -0.70 -6.69 20.96
CA GLY A 138 -1.76 -7.62 21.35
C GLY A 138 -3.17 -7.04 21.25
N LEU A 139 -3.31 -5.78 20.83
CA LEU A 139 -4.61 -5.13 20.62
C LEU A 139 -5.24 -5.58 19.29
N ALA A 140 -6.53 -5.34 19.12
CA ALA A 140 -7.24 -5.61 17.87
C ALA A 140 -6.61 -4.88 16.68
N TYR A 141 -6.83 -5.38 15.45
CA TYR A 141 -6.37 -4.67 14.26
C TYR A 141 -6.98 -3.27 14.21
N GLU A 142 -6.13 -2.28 14.04
CA GLU A 142 -6.50 -0.86 14.01
C GLU A 142 -6.98 -0.38 12.64
N ILE A 143 -6.81 -1.20 11.60
CA ILE A 143 -7.13 -0.86 10.21
C ILE A 143 -7.81 -2.03 9.50
N THR A 144 -8.54 -1.70 8.44
CA THR A 144 -8.98 -2.65 7.42
C THR A 144 -8.01 -2.61 6.25
N ALA A 145 -7.54 -3.78 5.81
CA ALA A 145 -6.71 -3.93 4.61
C ALA A 145 -7.45 -4.74 3.55
N GLU A 146 -7.48 -4.23 2.32
CA GLU A 146 -8.10 -4.88 1.15
C GLU A 146 -7.12 -4.96 -0.01
N ALA A 147 -7.13 -6.06 -0.73
CA ALA A 147 -6.35 -6.20 -1.95
C ALA A 147 -6.84 -5.21 -3.02
N GLN A 148 -5.99 -4.31 -3.51
CA GLN A 148 -6.33 -3.43 -4.64
C GLN A 148 -6.28 -4.19 -5.97
N PHE A 149 -5.34 -5.12 -6.08
CA PHE A 149 -5.14 -6.07 -7.19
C PHE A 149 -4.90 -7.45 -6.58
N PRO A 150 -4.85 -8.53 -7.38
CA PRO A 150 -4.41 -9.82 -6.85
C PRO A 150 -3.08 -9.69 -6.11
N CYS A 151 -3.04 -10.19 -4.87
CA CYS A 151 -1.89 -10.10 -3.98
C CYS A 151 -1.39 -11.49 -3.62
N MET A 152 -0.08 -11.68 -3.59
CA MET A 152 0.53 -12.83 -2.92
C MET A 152 0.92 -12.46 -1.50
N ILE A 153 0.42 -13.20 -0.54
CA ILE A 153 0.58 -12.93 0.89
C ILE A 153 1.21 -14.13 1.58
N SER A 154 2.18 -13.85 2.45
CA SER A 154 2.73 -14.81 3.41
C SER A 154 2.13 -14.52 4.77
N SER A 155 1.41 -15.49 5.32
CA SER A 155 0.70 -15.39 6.60
C SER A 155 1.46 -16.15 7.68
N LEU A 156 1.75 -15.48 8.79
CA LEU A 156 2.48 -16.04 9.92
C LEU A 156 1.59 -16.02 11.17
N PRO A 157 1.49 -17.11 11.93
CA PRO A 157 0.86 -17.08 13.24
C PRO A 157 1.54 -16.04 14.13
N ARG A 158 0.74 -15.22 14.84
CA ARG A 158 1.26 -14.11 15.66
C ARG A 158 2.36 -14.56 16.63
N GLN A 159 2.14 -15.67 17.37
CA GLN A 159 3.12 -16.13 18.35
C GLN A 159 4.42 -16.60 17.67
N SER A 160 4.34 -17.37 16.59
CA SER A 160 5.52 -17.80 15.83
C SER A 160 6.33 -16.63 15.29
N PHE A 161 5.63 -15.56 14.85
CA PHE A 161 6.28 -14.33 14.41
C PHE A 161 7.00 -13.62 15.56
N LEU A 162 6.37 -13.50 16.74
CA LEU A 162 7.02 -12.88 17.91
C LEU A 162 8.23 -13.70 18.36
N ASP A 163 8.12 -15.02 18.40
CA ASP A 163 9.23 -15.92 18.73
C ASP A 163 10.38 -15.81 17.71
N PHE A 164 10.05 -15.63 16.43
CA PHE A 164 11.03 -15.37 15.38
C PHE A 164 11.77 -14.03 15.61
N LEU A 165 11.06 -12.96 15.98
CA LEU A 165 11.69 -11.67 16.28
C LEU A 165 12.67 -11.75 17.44
N LEU A 166 12.38 -12.55 18.48
CA LEU A 166 13.28 -12.77 19.62
C LEU A 166 14.59 -13.45 19.19
N ARG A 167 14.56 -14.29 18.17
CA ARG A 167 15.75 -14.99 17.64
C ARG A 167 16.49 -14.24 16.56
N SER A 168 15.86 -13.24 15.92
CA SER A 168 16.43 -12.49 14.79
C SER A 168 16.51 -11.00 15.07
N PRO A 169 17.64 -10.48 15.61
CA PRO A 169 17.80 -9.06 15.89
C PRO A 169 17.61 -8.16 14.67
N ILE A 170 18.02 -8.63 13.48
CA ILE A 170 17.83 -7.87 12.23
C ILE A 170 16.36 -7.77 11.84
N ALA A 171 15.56 -8.82 12.08
CA ALA A 171 14.12 -8.78 11.86
C ALA A 171 13.46 -7.78 12.82
N CYS A 172 13.84 -7.79 14.10
CA CYS A 172 13.35 -6.84 15.08
C CYS A 172 13.69 -5.39 14.69
N GLN A 173 14.91 -5.14 14.21
CA GLN A 173 15.32 -3.83 13.71
C GLN A 173 14.49 -3.39 12.49
N ASN A 174 14.21 -4.29 11.55
CA ASN A 174 13.40 -4.00 10.37
C ASN A 174 11.93 -3.71 10.75
N VAL A 175 11.38 -4.43 11.73
CA VAL A 175 10.07 -4.14 12.34
C VAL A 175 10.03 -2.72 12.92
N THR A 176 11.03 -2.37 13.72
CA THR A 176 11.14 -1.02 14.33
C THR A 176 11.20 0.06 13.25
N ARG A 177 11.96 -0.19 12.17
CA ARG A 177 12.04 0.73 11.03
C ARG A 177 10.69 0.90 10.33
N GLN A 178 9.97 -0.20 10.05
CA GLN A 178 8.64 -0.11 9.43
C GLN A 178 7.67 0.67 10.32
N LEU A 179 7.58 0.36 11.63
CA LEU A 179 6.73 1.11 12.56
C LEU A 179 7.06 2.61 12.60
N SER A 180 8.35 2.96 12.54
CA SER A 180 8.78 4.36 12.51
C SER A 180 8.36 5.07 11.21
N LEU A 181 8.41 4.38 10.07
CA LEU A 181 7.96 4.92 8.78
C LEU A 181 6.44 5.06 8.76
N ASP A 182 5.70 4.08 9.26
CA ASP A 182 4.25 4.12 9.36
C ASP A 182 3.78 5.26 10.27
N TYR A 183 4.46 5.47 11.40
CA TYR A 183 4.20 6.63 12.28
C TYR A 183 4.39 7.97 11.53
N LYS A 184 5.47 8.13 10.76
CA LYS A 184 5.70 9.34 9.97
C LYS A 184 4.63 9.55 8.90
N ARG A 185 4.27 8.49 8.15
CA ARG A 185 3.18 8.54 7.15
C ARG A 185 1.86 8.98 7.79
N ASN A 186 1.52 8.42 8.96
CA ASN A 186 0.30 8.77 9.68
C ASN A 186 0.30 10.22 10.14
N LEU A 187 1.43 10.76 10.60
CA LEU A 187 1.55 12.20 10.95
C LEU A 187 1.37 13.11 9.73
N GLU A 188 1.90 12.75 8.57
CA GLU A 188 1.73 13.50 7.33
C GLU A 188 0.26 13.48 6.87
N GLN A 189 -0.40 12.33 6.98
CA GLN A 189 -1.83 12.21 6.70
C GLN A 189 -2.66 13.08 7.64
N LEU A 190 -2.38 13.06 8.94
CA LEU A 190 -3.04 13.91 9.95
C LEU A 190 -2.84 15.39 9.64
N ARG A 191 -1.65 15.82 9.23
CA ARG A 191 -1.40 17.20 8.81
C ARG A 191 -2.26 17.57 7.60
N THR A 192 -2.33 16.70 6.60
CA THR A 192 -3.13 16.92 5.39
C THR A 192 -4.62 17.02 5.73
N LEU A 193 -5.13 16.11 6.56
CA LEU A 193 -6.55 16.08 6.91
C LEU A 193 -6.95 17.21 7.86
N GLY A 194 -6.09 17.52 8.85
CA GLY A 194 -6.41 18.44 9.93
C GLY A 194 -6.00 19.89 9.70
N LEU A 195 -4.85 20.12 9.02
CA LEU A 195 -4.29 21.47 8.88
C LEU A 195 -4.53 22.08 7.50
N THR A 196 -4.85 21.29 6.48
CA THR A 196 -5.19 21.84 5.16
C THR A 196 -6.67 22.21 5.15
N SER A 197 -6.96 23.49 4.94
CA SER A 197 -8.26 24.11 5.24
C SER A 197 -9.38 23.78 4.26
N SER A 198 -9.08 23.37 3.01
CA SER A 198 -10.12 23.17 1.98
C SER A 198 -9.94 21.91 1.17
N ALA A 199 -11.03 21.33 0.68
CA ALA A 199 -10.99 20.16 -0.20
C ALA A 199 -10.20 20.41 -1.51
N PRO A 200 -10.29 21.56 -2.18
CA PRO A 200 -9.43 21.84 -3.33
C PRO A 200 -7.93 21.83 -2.96
N ALA A 201 -7.54 22.42 -1.81
CA ALA A 201 -6.15 22.40 -1.38
C ALA A 201 -5.65 21.00 -1.03
N LYS A 202 -6.47 20.18 -0.36
CA LYS A 202 -6.16 18.76 -0.08
C LYS A 202 -5.99 17.95 -1.36
N LEU A 203 -6.91 18.15 -2.32
CA LEU A 203 -6.82 17.50 -3.63
C LEU A 203 -5.58 17.91 -4.41
N ALA A 204 -5.26 19.21 -4.43
CA ALA A 204 -4.06 19.70 -5.10
C ALA A 204 -2.79 19.13 -4.46
N LYS A 205 -2.72 19.05 -3.13
CA LYS A 205 -1.60 18.43 -2.42
C LYS A 205 -1.45 16.96 -2.80
N LEU A 206 -2.53 16.18 -2.78
CA LEU A 206 -2.52 14.76 -3.20
C LEU A 206 -2.00 14.60 -4.63
N LEU A 207 -2.45 15.46 -5.56
CA LEU A 207 -1.98 15.43 -6.94
C LEU A 207 -0.51 15.81 -7.06
N LEU A 208 -0.01 16.75 -6.25
CA LEU A 208 1.41 17.12 -6.20
C LEU A 208 2.28 16.00 -5.64
N ASP A 209 1.82 15.30 -4.60
CA ASP A 209 2.50 14.13 -4.05
C ASP A 209 2.63 13.03 -5.14
N TRP A 210 1.57 12.80 -5.91
CA TRP A 210 1.62 11.88 -7.07
C TRP A 210 2.51 12.39 -8.20
N CYS A 211 2.62 13.70 -8.42
CA CYS A 211 3.57 14.27 -9.39
C CYS A 211 5.02 13.93 -9.05
N ALA A 212 5.38 14.02 -7.77
CA ALA A 212 6.74 13.73 -7.32
C ALA A 212 7.18 12.28 -7.60
N GLU A 213 6.21 11.36 -7.65
CA GLU A 213 6.42 9.93 -7.95
C GLU A 213 6.25 9.59 -9.44
N SER A 214 5.91 10.56 -10.29
CA SER A 214 5.49 10.34 -11.67
C SER A 214 6.51 10.84 -12.70
N SER A 215 6.40 10.32 -13.93
CA SER A 215 7.31 10.69 -15.01
C SER A 215 6.99 12.09 -15.55
N GLN A 216 8.02 12.94 -15.67
CA GLN A 216 7.92 14.20 -16.36
C GLN A 216 7.91 13.99 -17.88
N THR A 217 7.08 14.74 -18.58
CA THR A 217 6.99 14.78 -20.04
C THR A 217 7.19 16.21 -20.54
N LEU A 218 7.40 16.41 -21.84
CA LEU A 218 7.51 17.75 -22.46
C LEU A 218 6.24 18.63 -22.27
N ARG A 219 5.12 18.05 -21.85
CA ARG A 219 3.82 18.74 -21.72
C ARG A 219 3.36 18.82 -20.27
N GLY A 220 4.22 18.46 -19.30
CA GLY A 220 3.91 18.41 -17.88
C GLY A 220 4.08 17.00 -17.29
N THR A 221 3.64 16.80 -16.06
CA THR A 221 3.74 15.51 -15.34
C THR A 221 2.51 14.66 -15.62
N GLN A 222 2.71 13.44 -16.08
CA GLN A 222 1.64 12.49 -16.34
C GLN A 222 1.50 11.50 -15.20
N ILE A 223 0.33 11.50 -14.55
CA ILE A 223 -0.03 10.62 -13.44
C ILE A 223 -0.94 9.51 -13.96
N GLN A 224 -0.55 8.25 -13.78
CA GLN A 224 -1.46 7.12 -13.99
C GLN A 224 -2.40 7.02 -12.80
N CYS A 225 -3.63 7.55 -12.98
CA CYS A 225 -4.61 7.59 -11.91
C CYS A 225 -5.64 6.47 -12.11
N SER A 226 -5.53 5.41 -11.32
CA SER A 226 -6.50 4.29 -11.29
C SER A 226 -7.60 4.49 -10.25
N PHE A 227 -7.60 5.62 -9.53
CA PHE A 227 -8.56 5.90 -8.47
C PHE A 227 -9.83 6.55 -9.01
N THR A 228 -10.97 6.11 -8.51
CA THR A 228 -12.26 6.76 -8.71
C THR A 228 -12.33 8.07 -7.90
N HIS A 229 -13.23 8.98 -8.26
CA HIS A 229 -13.49 10.18 -7.46
C HIS A 229 -13.95 9.85 -6.03
N GLY A 230 -14.62 8.71 -5.82
CA GLY A 230 -14.97 8.20 -4.49
C GLY A 230 -13.72 7.88 -3.67
N GLU A 231 -12.80 7.08 -4.21
CA GLU A 231 -11.54 6.72 -3.54
C GLU A 231 -10.63 7.93 -3.31
N ILE A 232 -10.59 8.89 -4.25
CA ILE A 232 -9.89 10.17 -4.02
C ILE A 232 -10.55 10.92 -2.85
N GLY A 233 -11.88 10.89 -2.75
CA GLY A 233 -12.61 11.45 -1.63
C GLY A 233 -12.25 10.77 -0.30
N GLU A 234 -12.18 9.45 -0.28
CA GLU A 234 -11.75 8.68 0.89
C GLU A 234 -10.29 8.99 1.30
N LEU A 235 -9.39 9.27 0.34
CA LEU A 235 -7.99 9.65 0.62
C LEU A 235 -7.85 11.02 1.32
N ILE A 236 -8.72 11.97 1.01
CA ILE A 236 -8.62 13.34 1.55
C ILE A 236 -9.76 13.72 2.50
N GLY A 237 -10.62 12.77 2.86
CA GLY A 237 -11.75 13.01 3.75
C GLY A 237 -12.82 13.94 3.15
N ALA A 238 -13.15 13.77 1.86
CA ALA A 238 -14.14 14.56 1.13
C ALA A 238 -15.17 13.66 0.41
N SER A 239 -16.36 14.19 0.08
CA SER A 239 -17.34 13.44 -0.69
C SER A 239 -16.94 13.32 -2.16
N ARG A 240 -17.44 12.26 -2.85
CA ARG A 240 -17.27 12.06 -4.29
C ARG A 240 -17.71 13.29 -5.09
N GLU A 241 -18.82 13.91 -4.71
CA GLU A 241 -19.39 15.10 -5.36
C GLU A 241 -18.45 16.30 -5.23
N THR A 242 -17.84 16.46 -4.04
CA THR A 242 -16.84 17.49 -3.78
C THR A 242 -15.62 17.30 -4.67
N ILE A 243 -15.10 16.07 -4.78
CA ILE A 243 -13.99 15.77 -5.67
C ILE A 243 -14.35 16.06 -7.12
N SER A 244 -15.53 15.63 -7.57
CA SER A 244 -15.99 15.88 -8.94
C SER A 244 -16.04 17.39 -9.26
N ARG A 245 -16.53 18.21 -8.34
CA ARG A 245 -16.55 19.67 -8.47
C ARG A 245 -15.14 20.26 -8.54
N CYS A 246 -14.25 19.85 -7.62
CA CYS A 246 -12.86 20.31 -7.59
C CYS A 246 -12.11 19.93 -8.87
N MET A 247 -12.22 18.70 -9.34
CA MET A 247 -11.59 18.23 -10.57
C MET A 247 -12.08 19.01 -11.80
N ASN A 248 -13.38 19.31 -11.89
CA ASN A 248 -13.93 20.13 -12.97
C ASN A 248 -13.43 21.56 -12.90
N ASP A 249 -13.27 22.15 -11.71
CA ASP A 249 -12.68 23.47 -11.55
C ASP A 249 -11.21 23.50 -11.96
N PHE A 250 -10.42 22.51 -11.55
CA PHE A 250 -9.02 22.35 -11.97
C PHE A 250 -8.89 22.23 -13.50
N LYS A 251 -9.78 21.45 -14.14
CA LYS A 251 -9.81 21.31 -15.61
C LYS A 251 -10.13 22.65 -16.28
N ARG A 252 -11.12 23.41 -15.79
CA ARG A 252 -11.48 24.74 -16.34
C ARG A 252 -10.34 25.74 -16.22
N ARG A 253 -9.54 25.66 -15.14
CA ARG A 253 -8.38 26.53 -14.91
C ARG A 253 -7.12 26.06 -15.64
N GLY A 254 -7.15 24.94 -16.34
CA GLY A 254 -6.00 24.38 -17.02
C GLY A 254 -4.94 23.77 -16.07
N LEU A 255 -5.25 23.61 -14.78
CA LEU A 255 -4.34 23.03 -13.79
C LEU A 255 -4.21 21.51 -13.96
N VAL A 256 -5.26 20.86 -14.48
CA VAL A 256 -5.31 19.42 -14.73
C VAL A 256 -5.97 19.18 -16.10
N ALA A 257 -5.42 18.26 -16.87
CA ALA A 257 -6.05 17.75 -18.09
C ALA A 257 -6.18 16.22 -18.02
N GLN A 258 -7.24 15.67 -18.63
CA GLN A 258 -7.44 14.23 -18.69
C GLN A 258 -6.97 13.69 -20.04
N ARG A 259 -6.19 12.61 -20.03
CA ARG A 259 -5.74 11.88 -21.22
C ARG A 259 -6.02 10.39 -21.06
N GLY A 260 -7.17 9.94 -21.55
CA GLY A 260 -7.62 8.56 -21.32
C GLY A 260 -7.79 8.29 -19.82
N THR A 261 -7.08 7.30 -19.31
CA THR A 261 -7.03 6.94 -17.88
C THR A 261 -5.99 7.73 -17.06
N ALA A 262 -5.15 8.55 -17.75
CA ALA A 262 -4.12 9.33 -17.08
C ALA A 262 -4.58 10.78 -16.85
N LEU A 263 -4.07 11.39 -15.77
CA LEU A 263 -4.15 12.82 -15.53
C LEU A 263 -2.84 13.47 -15.96
N LEU A 264 -2.93 14.58 -16.68
CA LEU A 264 -1.79 15.42 -17.01
C LEU A 264 -1.87 16.69 -16.16
N ILE A 265 -0.80 16.99 -15.46
CA ILE A 265 -0.61 18.25 -14.72
C ILE A 265 0.41 19.07 -15.52
N PRO A 266 -0.05 20.11 -16.25
CA PRO A 266 0.84 20.89 -17.12
C PRO A 266 1.92 21.63 -16.33
N ASP A 267 1.55 22.17 -15.17
CA ASP A 267 2.46 22.91 -14.29
C ASP A 267 2.16 22.62 -12.81
N CYS A 268 3.05 21.85 -12.17
CA CYS A 268 2.96 21.53 -10.75
C CYS A 268 3.12 22.78 -9.87
N THR A 269 3.88 23.80 -10.32
CA THR A 269 4.06 25.04 -9.59
C THR A 269 2.75 25.85 -9.54
N ALA A 270 2.06 25.96 -10.67
CA ALA A 270 0.75 26.62 -10.74
C ALA A 270 -0.28 25.92 -9.83
N LEU A 271 -0.26 24.57 -9.78
CA LEU A 271 -1.12 23.81 -8.89
C LEU A 271 -0.77 24.04 -7.41
N ALA A 272 0.52 24.12 -7.06
CA ALA A 272 0.98 24.43 -5.71
C ALA A 272 0.55 25.83 -5.25
N VAL A 273 0.71 26.83 -6.11
CA VAL A 273 0.26 28.21 -5.85
C VAL A 273 -1.25 28.28 -5.61
N TYR A 274 -2.02 27.57 -6.46
CA TYR A 274 -3.48 27.49 -6.29
C TYR A 274 -3.87 26.88 -4.94
N ALA A 275 -3.13 25.89 -4.49
CA ALA A 275 -3.36 25.20 -3.21
C ALA A 275 -2.90 26.00 -1.98
N GLY A 276 -2.24 27.14 -2.18
CA GLY A 276 -1.60 27.91 -1.10
C GLY A 276 -0.42 27.15 -0.47
N ILE A 277 0.12 26.17 -1.19
CA ILE A 277 1.33 25.46 -0.80
C ILE A 277 2.50 26.29 -1.32
N SER A 278 3.06 27.16 -0.47
CA SER A 278 4.26 27.89 -0.80
C SER A 278 5.38 26.90 -1.08
N SER A 279 6.08 27.07 -2.19
CA SER A 279 7.31 26.34 -2.52
C SER A 279 8.52 26.83 -1.69
N THR A 280 8.34 26.97 -0.39
CA THR A 280 9.47 27.11 0.52
C THR A 280 10.08 25.72 0.71
N PRO A 281 11.35 25.50 0.32
CA PRO A 281 12.05 24.28 0.66
C PRO A 281 11.96 24.10 2.18
N ASP A 282 11.69 22.87 2.63
CA ASP A 282 11.66 22.55 4.06
C ASP A 282 13.03 22.94 4.66
N PRO A 283 13.08 23.90 5.62
CA PRO A 283 14.35 24.33 6.21
C PRO A 283 15.09 23.21 6.95
N ARG A 284 14.59 21.98 6.92
CA ARG A 284 15.17 20.77 7.51
C ARG A 284 15.82 19.85 6.49
N GLU A 285 15.79 20.16 5.19
CA GLU A 285 16.67 19.47 4.23
C GLU A 285 18.10 19.97 4.45
N PRO A 286 19.05 19.10 4.84
CA PRO A 286 20.45 19.51 4.93
C PRO A 286 20.91 19.93 3.53
N ALA A 287 21.42 21.16 3.43
CA ALA A 287 22.07 21.63 2.21
C ALA A 287 23.11 20.60 1.75
N ALA A 288 23.11 20.31 0.45
CA ALA A 288 23.97 19.35 -0.24
C ALA A 288 25.45 19.65 -0.09
#